data_33dc1d268a4cc379d0e628677da35e43
#
_entry.id   33dc1d268a4cc379d0e628677da35e43
#
_cell.length_a   1.000
_cell.length_b   1.000
_cell.length_c   1.000
_cell.angle_alpha   90.00
_cell.angle_beta   90.00
_cell.angle_gamma   90.00
#
_symmetry.space_group_name_H-M   'P 1'
#
loop_
_entity.id
_entity.type
_entity.pdbx_description
1 polymer ?
#
loop_
_entity_poly.entity_id
_entity_poly.type
_entity_poly.pdbx_seq_one_letter_code
_entity_poly.pdbx_strand_id
1 'polypeptide(L)'
;EEYVNHLRIDSFAVRKHCLLVVSDIRIIPQDTEDSVWVQLATEENEFGWTHESRLLPRVVPDDPISQFILIFSNTHLLIFMIVIVLISVAYLLRKISHSNAHIVHFNDIDSPYPTALVLMVSLSAAFYATIQLFAPEMWRHFYFHPTLNPFAVPRVLGFFLASVWAILILALACLDEVKHRLSLGDAILYLGGLVGVCAVDYIIFSLCTLYYVGYVLLVFY
;
A
#
# COMPACT_ATOMS: atom_id res chain seq x y z
N GLU A 1 46.01 -12.66 10.96
CA GLU A 1 46.00 -11.21 11.36
C GLU A 1 46.93 -10.34 10.51
N GLU A 2 47.96 -10.88 9.86
CA GLU A 2 48.93 -10.10 9.07
C GLU A 2 48.39 -9.67 7.67
N TYR A 3 47.41 -10.37 7.12
CA TYR A 3 46.87 -10.06 5.77
C TYR A 3 45.85 -8.91 5.76
N VAL A 4 45.27 -8.53 6.89
CA VAL A 4 44.24 -7.47 6.98
C VAL A 4 44.85 -6.07 7.00
N ASN A 5 46.13 -5.93 7.40
CA ASN A 5 46.80 -4.64 7.56
C ASN A 5 47.31 -3.99 6.26
N HIS A 6 47.20 -4.66 5.10
CA HIS A 6 47.65 -4.14 3.81
C HIS A 6 46.53 -3.88 2.80
N LEU A 7 45.26 -4.18 3.15
CA LEU A 7 44.12 -3.76 2.33
C LEU A 7 43.86 -2.27 2.58
N ARG A 8 44.14 -1.44 1.62
CA ARG A 8 43.66 -0.07 1.60
C ARG A 8 42.15 -0.16 1.74
N ILE A 9 41.64 0.27 2.88
CA ILE A 9 40.22 0.45 3.08
C ILE A 9 39.86 1.71 2.29
N ASP A 10 39.47 1.53 1.04
CA ASP A 10 38.96 2.61 0.22
C ASP A 10 37.47 2.70 0.49
N SER A 11 36.99 3.85 0.92
CA SER A 11 35.59 4.10 1.18
C SER A 11 35.05 5.08 0.15
N PHE A 12 34.00 4.70 -0.53
CA PHE A 12 33.31 5.61 -1.46
C PHE A 12 31.98 6.07 -0.87
N ALA A 13 31.58 7.28 -1.23
CA ALA A 13 30.33 7.86 -0.78
C ALA A 13 29.23 7.60 -1.81
N VAL A 14 28.18 6.90 -1.39
CA VAL A 14 27.00 6.66 -2.23
C VAL A 14 26.13 7.91 -2.22
N ARG A 15 25.73 8.37 -3.41
CA ARG A 15 24.85 9.53 -3.56
C ARG A 15 23.41 9.19 -3.15
N LYS A 16 22.70 10.20 -2.71
CA LYS A 16 21.27 10.07 -2.40
C LYS A 16 20.48 9.70 -3.67
N HIS A 17 19.55 8.76 -3.56
CA HIS A 17 18.75 8.20 -4.65
C HIS A 17 19.53 7.36 -5.68
N CYS A 18 20.71 6.85 -5.33
CA CYS A 18 21.41 5.86 -6.12
C CYS A 18 20.76 4.49 -5.91
N LEU A 19 20.60 3.72 -7.00
CA LEU A 19 20.17 2.33 -6.92
C LEU A 19 21.33 1.48 -6.39
N LEU A 20 21.03 0.64 -5.42
CA LEU A 20 21.97 -0.29 -4.80
C LEU A 20 21.43 -1.71 -4.94
N VAL A 21 22.30 -2.64 -5.31
CA VAL A 21 21.96 -4.05 -5.38
C VAL A 21 22.74 -4.79 -4.29
N VAL A 22 22.05 -5.62 -3.52
CA VAL A 22 22.72 -6.53 -2.58
C VAL A 22 23.33 -7.68 -3.38
N SER A 23 24.66 -7.74 -3.41
CA SER A 23 25.40 -8.75 -4.18
C SER A 23 25.80 -9.96 -3.33
N ASP A 24 26.06 -9.78 -2.03
CA ASP A 24 26.43 -10.85 -1.10
C ASP A 24 26.02 -10.50 0.33
N ILE A 25 25.79 -11.51 1.17
CA ILE A 25 25.53 -11.35 2.60
C ILE A 25 26.43 -12.34 3.35
N ARG A 26 27.17 -11.83 4.34
CA ARG A 26 28.03 -12.65 5.20
C ARG A 26 27.66 -12.46 6.66
N ILE A 27 27.57 -13.57 7.35
CA ILE A 27 27.35 -13.60 8.80
C ILE A 27 28.67 -13.85 9.47
N ILE A 28 29.17 -12.89 10.26
CA ILE A 28 30.38 -12.94 11.04
C ILE A 28 30.00 -12.89 12.52
N PRO A 29 29.80 -14.04 13.19
CA PRO A 29 29.31 -14.08 14.57
C PRO A 29 30.25 -13.45 15.60
N GLN A 30 31.50 -13.20 15.23
CA GLN A 30 32.55 -12.64 16.10
C GLN A 30 32.53 -11.09 16.08
N ASP A 31 31.81 -10.47 15.18
CA ASP A 31 31.69 -9.02 15.13
C ASP A 31 30.77 -8.52 16.25
N THR A 32 31.29 -7.58 17.05
CA THR A 32 30.61 -7.06 18.24
C THR A 32 29.62 -5.94 17.92
N GLU A 33 29.72 -5.30 16.76
CA GLU A 33 28.79 -4.24 16.34
C GLU A 33 27.55 -4.82 15.65
N ASP A 34 27.78 -5.70 14.65
CA ASP A 34 26.73 -6.35 13.89
C ASP A 34 27.30 -7.61 13.22
N SER A 35 26.63 -8.72 13.42
CA SER A 35 27.02 -9.99 12.84
C SER A 35 26.75 -10.09 11.33
N VAL A 36 25.92 -9.22 10.76
CA VAL A 36 25.51 -9.29 9.36
C VAL A 36 26.19 -8.21 8.53
N TRP A 37 27.02 -8.66 7.60
CA TRP A 37 27.67 -7.82 6.61
C TRP A 37 26.99 -7.97 5.26
N VAL A 38 26.66 -6.84 4.64
CA VAL A 38 26.01 -6.79 3.33
C VAL A 38 26.95 -6.17 2.31
N GLN A 39 27.20 -6.88 1.22
CA GLN A 39 27.90 -6.32 0.08
C GLN A 39 26.92 -5.63 -0.85
N LEU A 40 27.18 -4.39 -1.15
CA LEU A 40 26.39 -3.56 -2.06
C LEU A 40 27.17 -3.32 -3.35
N ALA A 41 26.43 -3.38 -4.45
CA ALA A 41 26.93 -2.96 -5.76
C ALA A 41 26.17 -1.70 -6.20
N THR A 42 26.90 -0.74 -6.75
CA THR A 42 26.35 0.45 -7.40
C THR A 42 26.18 0.23 -8.91
N GLU A 43 25.44 1.10 -9.58
CA GLU A 43 25.31 1.09 -11.05
C GLU A 43 26.67 1.29 -11.77
N GLU A 44 27.64 1.90 -11.09
CA GLU A 44 29.00 2.14 -11.62
C GLU A 44 29.92 0.90 -11.40
N ASN A 45 29.38 -0.25 -10.97
CA ASN A 45 30.11 -1.47 -10.61
C ASN A 45 31.12 -1.29 -9.46
N GLU A 46 30.87 -0.36 -8.57
CA GLU A 46 31.62 -0.25 -7.33
C GLU A 46 31.01 -1.19 -6.29
N PHE A 47 31.85 -1.90 -5.55
CA PHE A 47 31.43 -2.84 -4.52
C PHE A 47 31.93 -2.40 -3.16
N GLY A 48 31.06 -2.42 -2.17
CA GLY A 48 31.41 -2.06 -0.80
C GLY A 48 30.69 -2.93 0.22
N TRP A 49 31.30 -3.16 1.37
CA TRP A 49 30.72 -3.86 2.50
C TRP A 49 30.25 -2.88 3.56
N THR A 50 29.09 -3.15 4.12
CA THR A 50 28.56 -2.39 5.25
C THR A 50 27.79 -3.29 6.21
N HIS A 51 27.64 -2.87 7.46
CA HIS A 51 26.77 -3.55 8.41
C HIS A 51 25.30 -3.36 8.04
N GLU A 52 24.50 -4.41 8.25
CA GLU A 52 23.06 -4.36 8.01
C GLU A 52 22.39 -3.25 8.82
N SER A 53 22.73 -3.14 10.10
CA SER A 53 22.20 -2.13 11.02
C SER A 53 22.45 -0.69 10.58
N ARG A 54 23.56 -0.43 9.86
CA ARG A 54 23.90 0.89 9.29
C ARG A 54 23.20 1.13 7.95
N LEU A 55 22.91 0.06 7.21
CA LEU A 55 22.29 0.11 5.90
C LEU A 55 20.79 0.35 6.00
N LEU A 56 20.06 -0.48 6.76
CA LEU A 56 18.60 -0.49 6.82
C LEU A 56 17.93 0.88 7.06
N PRO A 57 18.46 1.77 7.95
CA PRO A 57 17.86 3.09 8.15
C PRO A 57 18.06 4.06 6.99
N ARG A 58 18.93 3.73 6.02
CA ARG A 58 19.35 4.63 4.94
C ARG A 58 18.90 4.20 3.57
N VAL A 59 18.38 2.99 3.44
CA VAL A 59 17.89 2.44 2.18
C VAL A 59 16.40 2.13 2.27
N VAL A 60 15.75 2.19 1.13
CA VAL A 60 14.35 1.80 1.00
C VAL A 60 14.29 0.80 -0.13
N PRO A 61 13.61 -0.34 0.02
CA PRO A 61 13.41 -1.29 -1.06
C PRO A 61 12.80 -0.60 -2.28
N ASP A 62 13.30 -0.95 -3.46
CA ASP A 62 12.79 -0.40 -4.73
C ASP A 62 11.56 -1.18 -5.19
N ASP A 63 10.51 -1.13 -4.38
CA ASP A 63 9.20 -1.66 -4.70
C ASP A 63 8.12 -0.59 -4.53
N PRO A 64 7.02 -0.66 -5.28
CA PRO A 64 5.97 0.35 -5.24
C PRO A 64 5.35 0.55 -3.84
N ILE A 65 5.29 -0.51 -3.04
CA ILE A 65 4.70 -0.46 -1.68
C ILE A 65 5.62 0.31 -0.74
N SER A 66 6.92 0.01 -0.74
CA SER A 66 7.90 0.70 0.09
C SER A 66 8.05 2.17 -0.32
N GLN A 67 8.01 2.46 -1.62
CA GLN A 67 7.99 3.84 -2.13
C GLN A 67 6.72 4.59 -1.67
N PHE A 68 5.57 3.95 -1.72
CA PHE A 68 4.33 4.53 -1.22
C PHE A 68 4.41 4.82 0.29
N ILE A 69 4.89 3.85 1.08
CA ILE A 69 5.09 4.02 2.53
C ILE A 69 6.06 5.18 2.81
N LEU A 70 7.16 5.27 2.06
CA LEU A 70 8.14 6.33 2.21
C LEU A 70 7.52 7.72 1.97
N ILE A 71 6.70 7.86 0.93
CA ILE A 71 5.99 9.10 0.61
C ILE A 71 5.06 9.49 1.76
N PHE A 72 4.26 8.56 2.26
CA PHE A 72 3.33 8.81 3.37
C PHE A 72 4.00 8.92 4.73
N SER A 73 5.19 8.36 4.91
CA SER A 73 6.01 8.52 6.13
C SER A 73 6.66 9.90 6.24
N ASN A 74 6.73 10.65 5.13
CA ASN A 74 7.25 12.01 5.16
C ASN A 74 6.21 12.96 5.81
N THR A 75 6.45 13.33 7.07
CA THR A 75 5.55 14.16 7.88
C THR A 75 5.17 15.48 7.20
N HIS A 76 6.10 16.12 6.50
CA HIS A 76 5.83 17.38 5.79
C HIS A 76 4.89 17.17 4.61
N LEU A 77 5.08 16.11 3.85
CA LEU A 77 4.22 15.76 2.72
C LEU A 77 2.84 15.33 3.20
N LEU A 78 2.77 14.57 4.31
CA LEU A 78 1.52 14.16 4.93
C LEU A 78 0.71 15.38 5.42
N ILE A 79 1.35 16.34 6.10
CA ILE A 79 0.70 17.60 6.53
C ILE A 79 0.19 18.37 5.31
N PHE A 80 1.00 18.48 4.25
CA PHE A 80 0.62 19.17 3.02
C PHE A 80 -0.61 18.50 2.37
N MET A 81 -0.64 17.17 2.29
CA MET A 81 -1.78 16.41 1.78
C MET A 81 -3.04 16.63 2.63
N ILE A 82 -2.91 16.61 3.97
CA ILE A 82 -4.04 16.88 4.87
C ILE A 82 -4.59 18.28 4.62
N VAL A 83 -3.72 19.30 4.48
CA VAL A 83 -4.16 20.69 4.22
C VAL A 83 -4.90 20.79 2.88
N ILE A 84 -4.40 20.15 1.82
CA ILE A 84 -5.10 20.13 0.52
C ILE A 84 -6.46 19.45 0.64
N VAL A 85 -6.55 18.31 1.35
CA VAL A 85 -7.84 17.62 1.58
C VAL A 85 -8.81 18.51 2.33
N LEU A 86 -8.37 19.17 3.41
CA LEU A 86 -9.20 20.09 4.20
C LEU A 86 -9.72 21.27 3.36
N ILE A 87 -8.86 21.89 2.55
CA ILE A 87 -9.25 22.99 1.64
C ILE A 87 -10.26 22.49 0.62
N SER A 88 -10.03 21.31 0.03
CA SER A 88 -10.92 20.71 -0.95
C SER A 88 -12.29 20.39 -0.35
N VAL A 89 -12.32 19.81 0.85
CA VAL A 89 -13.55 19.53 1.60
C VAL A 89 -14.29 20.82 1.94
N ALA A 90 -13.58 21.84 2.46
CA ALA A 90 -14.18 23.13 2.77
C ALA A 90 -14.76 23.83 1.53
N TYR A 91 -14.07 23.75 0.39
CA TYR A 91 -14.57 24.27 -0.89
C TYR A 91 -15.82 23.51 -1.36
N LEU A 92 -15.82 22.19 -1.27
CA LEU A 92 -16.98 21.36 -1.62
C LEU A 92 -18.18 21.66 -0.72
N LEU A 93 -18.00 21.72 0.60
CA LEU A 93 -19.04 22.04 1.55
C LEU A 93 -19.63 23.43 1.30
N ARG A 94 -18.77 24.43 1.01
CA ARG A 94 -19.21 25.78 0.66
C ARG A 94 -20.02 25.78 -0.64
N LYS A 95 -19.60 25.03 -1.65
CA LYS A 95 -20.30 24.90 -2.93
C LYS A 95 -21.67 24.23 -2.75
N ILE A 96 -21.74 23.16 -1.97
CA ILE A 96 -22.98 22.46 -1.63
C ILE A 96 -23.93 23.39 -0.87
N SER A 97 -23.44 24.11 0.14
CA SER A 97 -24.24 25.03 0.94
C SER A 97 -24.81 26.21 0.14
N HIS A 98 -24.09 26.65 -0.92
CA HIS A 98 -24.51 27.81 -1.74
C HIS A 98 -25.37 27.43 -2.95
N SER A 99 -25.33 26.18 -3.40
CA SER A 99 -25.97 25.77 -4.66
C SER A 99 -27.33 25.07 -4.50
N ASN A 100 -27.91 24.98 -3.29
CA ASN A 100 -29.04 24.08 -3.02
C ASN A 100 -28.84 22.65 -3.55
N ALA A 101 -27.59 22.21 -3.63
CA ALA A 101 -27.26 20.86 -4.09
C ALA A 101 -27.88 19.85 -3.14
N HIS A 102 -28.71 18.98 -3.64
CA HIS A 102 -29.21 17.83 -2.90
C HIS A 102 -28.03 16.97 -2.50
N ILE A 103 -27.92 16.62 -1.22
CA ILE A 103 -26.93 15.60 -0.79
C ILE A 103 -27.43 14.28 -1.37
N VAL A 104 -26.73 13.77 -2.37
CA VAL A 104 -27.07 12.49 -3.00
C VAL A 104 -26.77 11.40 -1.98
N HIS A 105 -27.80 10.70 -1.53
CA HIS A 105 -27.67 9.53 -0.66
C HIS A 105 -27.33 8.29 -1.48
N PHE A 106 -26.71 7.30 -0.84
CA PHE A 106 -26.41 6.01 -1.50
C PHE A 106 -27.68 5.34 -2.06
N ASN A 107 -28.84 5.60 -1.46
CA ASN A 107 -30.14 5.10 -1.90
C ASN A 107 -30.75 5.85 -3.12
N ASP A 108 -30.19 6.98 -3.53
CA ASP A 108 -30.72 7.74 -4.67
C ASP A 108 -30.36 7.08 -6.01
N ILE A 109 -29.43 6.13 -5.98
CA ILE A 109 -29.10 5.27 -7.11
C ILE A 109 -29.62 3.86 -6.79
N ASP A 110 -30.71 3.47 -7.46
CA ASP A 110 -31.24 2.11 -7.41
C ASP A 110 -30.34 1.17 -8.23
N SER A 111 -29.18 0.82 -7.64
CA SER A 111 -28.15 -0.02 -8.25
C SER A 111 -27.47 -0.85 -7.18
N PRO A 112 -27.22 -2.14 -7.43
CA PRO A 112 -26.51 -3.02 -6.50
C PRO A 112 -24.99 -2.79 -6.50
N TYR A 113 -24.43 -2.10 -7.51
CA TYR A 113 -22.97 -1.99 -7.68
C TYR A 113 -22.26 -1.26 -6.54
N PRO A 114 -22.76 -0.13 -5.99
CA PRO A 114 -22.09 0.53 -4.87
C PRO A 114 -21.99 -0.36 -3.63
N THR A 115 -23.10 -1.02 -3.27
CA THR A 115 -23.13 -1.96 -2.13
C THR A 115 -22.22 -3.16 -2.37
N ALA A 116 -22.27 -3.74 -3.57
CA ALA A 116 -21.40 -4.85 -3.94
C ALA A 116 -19.91 -4.46 -3.90
N LEU A 117 -19.58 -3.22 -4.29
CA LEU A 117 -18.22 -2.70 -4.24
C LEU A 117 -17.73 -2.59 -2.78
N VAL A 118 -18.51 -2.02 -1.88
CA VAL A 118 -18.16 -1.89 -0.46
C VAL A 118 -17.98 -3.27 0.16
N LEU A 119 -18.90 -4.21 -0.07
CA LEU A 119 -18.76 -5.60 0.41
C LEU A 119 -17.50 -6.28 -0.12
N MET A 120 -17.16 -6.08 -1.40
CA MET A 120 -15.96 -6.68 -1.98
C MET A 120 -14.67 -6.07 -1.41
N VAL A 121 -14.68 -4.77 -1.10
CA VAL A 121 -13.57 -4.09 -0.43
C VAL A 121 -13.37 -4.66 0.98
N SER A 122 -14.45 -4.81 1.77
CA SER A 122 -14.41 -5.42 3.11
C SER A 122 -13.85 -6.84 3.06
N LEU A 123 -14.32 -7.64 2.09
CA LEU A 123 -13.86 -9.02 1.89
C LEU A 123 -12.38 -9.07 1.52
N SER A 124 -11.94 -8.21 0.61
CA SER A 124 -10.54 -8.11 0.20
C SER A 124 -9.63 -7.70 1.37
N ALA A 125 -10.07 -6.73 2.18
CA ALA A 125 -9.37 -6.30 3.37
C ALA A 125 -9.26 -7.42 4.43
N ALA A 126 -10.33 -8.20 4.60
CA ALA A 126 -10.32 -9.38 5.48
C ALA A 126 -9.37 -10.48 4.97
N PHE A 127 -9.28 -10.71 3.65
CA PHE A 127 -8.28 -11.61 3.07
C PHE A 127 -6.86 -11.08 3.32
N TYR A 128 -6.62 -9.78 3.14
CA TYR A 128 -5.34 -9.18 3.46
C TYR A 128 -4.93 -9.43 4.91
N ALA A 129 -5.83 -9.13 5.86
CA ALA A 129 -5.59 -9.37 7.29
C ALA A 129 -5.36 -10.85 7.60
N THR A 130 -6.10 -11.76 6.94
CA THR A 130 -5.94 -13.21 7.07
C THR A 130 -4.55 -13.67 6.62
N ILE A 131 -4.09 -13.20 5.45
CA ILE A 131 -2.76 -13.53 4.94
C ILE A 131 -1.69 -13.00 5.89
N GLN A 132 -1.85 -11.76 6.37
CA GLN A 132 -0.90 -11.13 7.27
C GLN A 132 -0.74 -11.89 8.60
N LEU A 133 -1.84 -12.44 9.14
CA LEU A 133 -1.84 -13.13 10.42
C LEU A 133 -1.43 -14.60 10.31
N PHE A 134 -1.86 -15.30 9.28
CA PHE A 134 -1.76 -16.77 9.22
C PHE A 134 -0.79 -17.28 8.16
N ALA A 135 -0.44 -16.48 7.16
CA ALA A 135 0.41 -16.89 6.06
C ALA A 135 1.27 -15.73 5.51
N PRO A 136 2.05 -15.02 6.37
CA PRO A 136 2.82 -13.85 5.96
C PRO A 136 3.88 -14.18 4.89
N GLU A 137 4.31 -15.44 4.78
CA GLU A 137 5.23 -15.93 3.75
C GLU A 137 4.64 -15.79 2.32
N MET A 138 3.33 -15.69 2.18
CA MET A 138 2.68 -15.47 0.87
C MET A 138 3.05 -14.12 0.27
N TRP A 139 3.27 -13.10 1.10
CA TRP A 139 3.74 -11.79 0.65
C TRP A 139 5.17 -11.85 0.10
N ARG A 140 6.03 -12.67 0.71
CA ARG A 140 7.38 -12.92 0.18
C ARG A 140 7.31 -13.60 -1.19
N HIS A 141 6.43 -14.58 -1.35
CA HIS A 141 6.23 -15.22 -2.65
C HIS A 141 5.79 -14.22 -3.71
N PHE A 142 4.83 -13.34 -3.39
CA PHE A 142 4.35 -12.30 -4.29
C PHE A 142 5.45 -11.27 -4.62
N TYR A 143 6.28 -10.91 -3.64
CA TYR A 143 7.40 -9.98 -3.82
C TYR A 143 8.41 -10.50 -4.85
N PHE A 144 8.81 -11.77 -4.75
CA PHE A 144 9.78 -12.36 -5.68
C PHE A 144 9.18 -12.75 -7.03
N HIS A 145 7.88 -13.00 -7.08
CA HIS A 145 7.16 -13.41 -8.29
C HIS A 145 5.89 -12.57 -8.47
N PRO A 146 6.03 -11.27 -8.73
CA PRO A 146 4.86 -10.39 -8.87
C PRO A 146 4.03 -10.79 -10.08
N THR A 147 2.76 -11.10 -9.85
CA THR A 147 1.81 -11.45 -10.91
C THR A 147 0.41 -10.98 -10.52
N LEU A 148 -0.35 -10.53 -11.51
CA LEU A 148 -1.76 -10.20 -11.32
C LEU A 148 -2.69 -11.39 -11.68
N ASN A 149 -2.11 -12.53 -12.07
CA ASN A 149 -2.88 -13.72 -12.39
C ASN A 149 -3.22 -14.51 -11.11
N PRO A 150 -4.50 -14.55 -10.67
CA PRO A 150 -4.90 -15.26 -9.46
C PRO A 150 -4.70 -16.78 -9.53
N PHE A 151 -4.56 -17.34 -10.72
CA PHE A 151 -4.34 -18.79 -10.92
C PHE A 151 -2.86 -19.18 -10.90
N ALA A 152 -1.94 -18.22 -10.97
CA ALA A 152 -0.49 -18.47 -10.99
C ALA A 152 0.14 -18.40 -9.58
N VAL A 153 -0.65 -18.20 -8.54
CA VAL A 153 -0.20 -18.03 -7.15
C VAL A 153 -0.84 -19.07 -6.23
N PRO A 154 -0.32 -19.25 -5.00
CA PRO A 154 -0.98 -20.11 -4.01
C PRO A 154 -2.44 -19.71 -3.77
N ARG A 155 -3.31 -20.70 -3.49
CA ARG A 155 -4.77 -20.51 -3.43
C ARG A 155 -5.22 -19.33 -2.58
N VAL A 156 -4.62 -19.14 -1.40
CA VAL A 156 -5.00 -18.05 -0.48
C VAL A 156 -4.73 -16.69 -1.10
N LEU A 157 -3.54 -16.51 -1.68
CA LEU A 157 -3.16 -15.30 -2.39
C LEU A 157 -3.99 -15.14 -3.68
N GLY A 158 -4.36 -16.24 -4.33
CA GLY A 158 -5.24 -16.26 -5.50
C GLY A 158 -6.63 -15.69 -5.20
N PHE A 159 -7.23 -16.02 -4.06
CA PHE A 159 -8.51 -15.45 -3.63
C PHE A 159 -8.39 -13.94 -3.36
N PHE A 160 -7.29 -13.50 -2.73
CA PHE A 160 -7.04 -12.07 -2.56
C PHE A 160 -6.93 -11.35 -3.90
N LEU A 161 -6.12 -11.85 -4.84
CA LEU A 161 -6.00 -11.25 -6.18
C LEU A 161 -7.31 -11.27 -6.96
N ALA A 162 -8.10 -12.34 -6.86
CA ALA A 162 -9.42 -12.41 -7.48
C ALA A 162 -10.37 -11.35 -6.90
N SER A 163 -10.33 -11.10 -5.59
CA SER A 163 -11.11 -10.03 -4.96
C SER A 163 -10.69 -8.64 -5.44
N VAL A 164 -9.39 -8.41 -5.65
CA VAL A 164 -8.87 -7.15 -6.23
C VAL A 164 -9.40 -6.94 -7.66
N TRP A 165 -9.40 -7.97 -8.49
CA TRP A 165 -10.02 -7.91 -9.83
C TRP A 165 -11.51 -7.63 -9.78
N ALA A 166 -12.23 -8.27 -8.85
CA ALA A 166 -13.66 -8.02 -8.64
C ALA A 166 -13.92 -6.57 -8.22
N ILE A 167 -13.09 -5.98 -7.34
CA ILE A 167 -13.16 -4.56 -6.95
C ILE A 167 -13.00 -3.66 -8.19
N LEU A 168 -12.02 -3.93 -9.06
CA LEU A 168 -11.82 -3.14 -10.28
C LEU A 168 -13.04 -3.21 -11.22
N ILE A 169 -13.60 -4.39 -11.41
CA ILE A 169 -14.77 -4.58 -12.27
C ILE A 169 -15.99 -3.85 -11.69
N LEU A 170 -16.24 -4.01 -10.38
CA LEU A 170 -17.35 -3.34 -9.70
C LEU A 170 -17.18 -1.82 -9.65
N ALA A 171 -15.94 -1.33 -9.48
CA ALA A 171 -15.66 0.10 -9.51
C ALA A 171 -15.95 0.70 -10.90
N LEU A 172 -15.57 0.01 -11.97
CA LEU A 172 -15.88 0.44 -13.34
C LEU A 172 -17.39 0.41 -13.61
N ALA A 173 -18.09 -0.64 -13.18
CA ALA A 173 -19.54 -0.75 -13.32
C ALA A 173 -20.25 0.36 -12.52
N CYS A 174 -19.80 0.64 -11.30
CA CYS A 174 -20.32 1.73 -10.48
C CYS A 174 -20.09 3.11 -11.13
N LEU A 175 -18.88 3.34 -11.67
CA LEU A 175 -18.55 4.58 -12.37
C LEU A 175 -19.46 4.81 -13.59
N ASP A 176 -19.70 3.77 -14.38
CA ASP A 176 -20.57 3.83 -15.55
C ASP A 176 -22.01 4.13 -15.17
N GLU A 177 -22.55 3.43 -14.17
CA GLU A 177 -23.91 3.65 -13.65
C GLU A 177 -24.10 5.08 -13.12
N VAL A 178 -23.16 5.56 -12.28
CA VAL A 178 -23.20 6.90 -11.70
C VAL A 178 -23.16 7.98 -12.79
N LYS A 179 -22.29 7.80 -13.79
CA LYS A 179 -22.16 8.73 -14.92
C LYS A 179 -23.43 8.84 -15.75
N HIS A 180 -24.21 7.76 -15.87
CA HIS A 180 -25.46 7.77 -16.64
C HIS A 180 -26.65 8.34 -15.88
N ARG A 181 -26.63 8.29 -14.54
CA ARG A 181 -27.78 8.69 -13.71
C ARG A 181 -27.66 10.05 -13.07
N LEU A 182 -26.43 10.53 -12.82
CA LEU A 182 -26.19 11.76 -12.09
C LEU A 182 -25.55 12.84 -12.96
N SER A 183 -25.78 14.10 -12.57
CA SER A 183 -25.03 15.22 -13.14
C SER A 183 -23.54 15.10 -12.77
N LEU A 184 -22.66 15.70 -13.56
CA LEU A 184 -21.20 15.60 -13.33
C LEU A 184 -20.81 16.02 -11.90
N GLY A 185 -21.44 17.06 -11.35
CA GLY A 185 -21.17 17.54 -10.00
C GLY A 185 -21.60 16.55 -8.93
N ASP A 186 -22.83 16.02 -9.06
CA ASP A 186 -23.38 15.04 -8.14
C ASP A 186 -22.66 13.71 -8.25
N ALA A 187 -22.25 13.31 -9.45
CA ALA A 187 -21.45 12.11 -9.69
C ALA A 187 -20.10 12.16 -8.96
N ILE A 188 -19.40 13.30 -9.03
CA ILE A 188 -18.11 13.48 -8.32
C ILE A 188 -18.31 13.42 -6.81
N LEU A 189 -19.38 14.04 -6.28
CA LEU A 189 -19.67 13.99 -4.84
C LEU A 189 -20.02 12.59 -4.38
N TYR A 190 -20.87 11.88 -5.15
CA TYR A 190 -21.26 10.50 -4.85
C TYR A 190 -20.05 9.56 -4.86
N LEU A 191 -19.24 9.59 -5.93
CA LEU A 191 -18.05 8.75 -6.05
C LEU A 191 -17.01 9.09 -4.99
N GLY A 192 -16.82 10.38 -4.66
CA GLY A 192 -15.95 10.80 -3.57
C GLY A 192 -16.40 10.25 -2.21
N GLY A 193 -17.70 10.29 -1.92
CA GLY A 193 -18.28 9.68 -0.74
C GLY A 193 -18.10 8.15 -0.70
N LEU A 194 -18.37 7.49 -1.83
CA LEU A 194 -18.20 6.04 -1.95
C LEU A 194 -16.74 5.61 -1.73
N VAL A 195 -15.78 6.32 -2.33
CA VAL A 195 -14.33 6.07 -2.09
C VAL A 195 -13.98 6.29 -0.63
N GLY A 196 -14.54 7.33 0.01
CA GLY A 196 -14.34 7.57 1.44
C GLY A 196 -14.85 6.41 2.31
N VAL A 197 -16.05 5.92 2.03
CA VAL A 197 -16.61 4.74 2.72
C VAL A 197 -15.74 3.51 2.50
N CYS A 198 -15.37 3.21 1.25
CA CYS A 198 -14.48 2.09 0.93
C CYS A 198 -13.13 2.18 1.65
N ALA A 199 -12.56 3.40 1.76
CA ALA A 199 -11.28 3.60 2.45
C ALA A 199 -11.40 3.33 3.96
N VAL A 200 -12.44 3.83 4.61
CA VAL A 200 -12.70 3.58 6.03
C VAL A 200 -12.94 2.10 6.27
N ASP A 201 -13.75 1.48 5.43
CA ASP A 201 -14.10 0.08 5.50
C ASP A 201 -12.85 -0.81 5.33
N TYR A 202 -12.02 -0.51 4.33
CA TYR A 202 -10.74 -1.19 4.14
C TYR A 202 -9.84 -1.09 5.38
N ILE A 203 -9.72 0.09 5.99
CA ILE A 203 -8.91 0.29 7.19
C ILE A 203 -9.46 -0.59 8.34
N ILE A 204 -10.76 -0.58 8.57
CA ILE A 204 -11.40 -1.36 9.65
C ILE A 204 -11.12 -2.85 9.48
N PHE A 205 -11.33 -3.40 8.28
CA PHE A 205 -11.21 -4.83 8.02
C PHE A 205 -9.76 -5.31 7.80
N SER A 206 -8.83 -4.41 7.40
CA SER A 206 -7.42 -4.76 7.18
C SER A 206 -6.55 -4.71 8.43
N LEU A 207 -6.98 -4.00 9.49
CA LEU A 207 -6.20 -3.91 10.72
C LEU A 207 -6.19 -5.23 11.47
N CYS A 208 -5.01 -5.80 11.66
CA CYS A 208 -4.84 -7.07 12.39
C CYS A 208 -5.37 -7.02 13.83
N THR A 209 -5.30 -5.86 14.47
CA THR A 209 -5.83 -5.64 15.83
C THR A 209 -7.37 -5.73 15.88
N LEU A 210 -8.03 -5.40 14.79
CA LEU A 210 -9.49 -5.43 14.64
C LEU A 210 -9.98 -6.67 13.87
N TYR A 211 -9.09 -7.59 13.54
CA TYR A 211 -9.39 -8.76 12.72
C TYR A 211 -10.63 -9.54 13.21
N TYR A 212 -10.67 -9.87 14.49
CA TYR A 212 -11.81 -10.62 15.05
C TYR A 212 -13.12 -9.80 15.06
N VAL A 213 -13.02 -8.50 15.29
CA VAL A 213 -14.16 -7.58 15.22
C VAL A 213 -14.63 -7.43 13.78
N GLY A 214 -13.70 -7.38 12.81
CA GLY A 214 -13.97 -7.29 11.39
C GLY A 214 -14.82 -8.46 10.88
N TYR A 215 -14.53 -9.69 11.27
CA TYR A 215 -15.36 -10.86 10.91
C TYR A 215 -16.79 -10.78 11.44
N VAL A 216 -16.96 -10.33 12.67
CA VAL A 216 -18.30 -10.14 13.25
C VAL A 216 -19.06 -9.07 12.48
N LEU A 217 -18.42 -7.95 12.17
CA LEU A 217 -19.02 -6.86 11.39
C LEU A 217 -19.38 -7.32 9.97
N LEU A 218 -18.53 -8.12 9.32
CA LEU A 218 -18.78 -8.63 7.96
C LEU A 218 -20.06 -9.49 7.88
N VAL A 219 -20.38 -10.22 8.96
CA VAL A 219 -21.61 -11.05 9.03
C VAL A 219 -22.86 -10.18 9.19
N PHE A 220 -22.74 -9.01 9.85
CA PHE A 220 -23.86 -8.10 10.06
C PHE A 220 -24.03 -7.07 8.94
N TYR A 221 -23.06 -6.90 8.09
CA TYR A 221 -23.09 -5.97 6.95
C TYR A 221 -23.76 -6.60 5.75
#